data_c00787f119fe5006aa9cb19c22f35bdf
#
_entry.id   c00787f119fe5006aa9cb19c22f35bdf
#
_cell.length_a   1.000
_cell.length_b   1.000
_cell.length_c   1.000
_cell.angle_alpha   90.00
_cell.angle_beta   90.00
_cell.angle_gamma   90.00
#
_symmetry.space_group_name_H-M   'P 1'
#
loop_
_entity.id
_entity.type
_entity.pdbx_description
1 polymer ?
#
loop_
_entity_poly.entity_id
_entity_poly.type
_entity_poly.pdbx_seq_one_letter_code
_entity_poly.pdbx_strand_id
1 'polypeptide(L)'
;MQLVGTRFTDTSALFGNDLATLPAFPAEIRAPQGTVAGVSSFQVQIADFDILTPGDAPDVLVAMNPAALKAHLQDLTPNGMLILNEDAFDEKNIKKAGYEIDPRESGELDGYRIFQVPMEKLTKEALEEFDLPGRAVLRSKNMIALGLISWTFNRDLKDTENWINEKFKNLPEVAKANIKALKTGYNFGITVEAFHHTYKVDKASLPAGEYTNINGNIGLSWGLIAGAKKANLELFYGSYPITPASDILHELSKHKNFNVLTFQAEDEIAAAAAAVGASFTGKLAVTGTSGPGLALKSETISLALSAELPLVVVNVQRGGPSTGLPTKPEQSDLMFAMYGRHGEAPLPVIAAKSPSHAFYAAFEATRIALKYMTPVILLSDNYVATGSEPWKLPEIESLNELGTNLTTKYNTEEGFLPFFRDFQTNARPWAIPGTPGLEHRIGGLEKEDGTGNVSYDTDNHQYMTDMRAWKIENIANDIDQLELNGDISSDTLVVGWGSTYGGITQAVNRLNSKGIKVASTHFTHVNPFPDNTGEILSRFKNIIIPELNTGQLSKLLRARFLVDAIGINKVEGLPFTAQELEEKIEGLIKSFSSVSTSVPTMEPVVEEPVVEEVVEEVVAEEEP
;
A
#
# COMPACT_ATOMS: atom_id res chain seq x y z
N MET A 1 11.62 16.79 -9.64
CA MET A 1 10.41 17.14 -8.87
C MET A 1 10.26 16.31 -7.58
N GLN A 2 10.64 15.02 -7.53
CA GLN A 2 10.53 14.22 -6.30
C GLN A 2 11.20 14.91 -5.09
N LEU A 3 12.45 15.39 -5.25
CA LEU A 3 13.15 16.11 -4.18
C LEU A 3 12.41 17.37 -3.72
N VAL A 4 11.81 18.13 -4.65
CA VAL A 4 11.05 19.35 -4.31
C VAL A 4 9.81 18.98 -3.52
N GLY A 5 9.04 17.97 -4.00
CA GLY A 5 7.86 17.48 -3.31
C GLY A 5 8.19 16.97 -1.91
N THR A 6 9.18 16.09 -1.76
CA THR A 6 9.61 15.57 -0.46
C THR A 6 10.01 16.69 0.50
N ARG A 7 10.81 17.68 0.04
CA ARG A 7 11.24 18.80 0.91
C ARG A 7 10.10 19.72 1.31
N PHE A 8 9.17 20.00 0.40
CA PHE A 8 7.96 20.77 0.71
C PHE A 8 7.07 20.03 1.72
N THR A 9 6.93 18.71 1.56
CA THR A 9 6.22 17.83 2.49
C THR A 9 6.84 17.88 3.88
N ASP A 10 8.16 17.66 3.98
CA ASP A 10 8.86 17.69 5.28
C ASP A 10 8.73 19.05 5.98
N THR A 11 8.84 20.15 5.22
CA THR A 11 8.70 21.51 5.78
C THR A 11 7.26 21.76 6.28
N SER A 12 6.26 21.24 5.55
CA SER A 12 4.85 21.35 5.95
C SER A 12 4.53 20.51 7.19
N ALA A 13 5.11 19.29 7.29
CA ALA A 13 5.02 18.46 8.49
C ALA A 13 5.66 19.15 9.71
N LEU A 14 6.86 19.73 9.55
CA LEU A 14 7.54 20.49 10.62
C LEU A 14 6.77 21.74 11.03
N PHE A 15 6.07 22.37 10.09
CA PHE A 15 5.18 23.48 10.41
C PHE A 15 3.99 23.04 11.26
N GLY A 16 3.59 21.77 11.19
CA GLY A 16 2.50 21.16 11.94
C GLY A 16 1.19 20.99 11.15
N ASN A 17 1.27 20.92 9.83
CA ASN A 17 0.12 20.51 9.02
C ASN A 17 -0.09 19.01 9.11
N ASP A 18 -1.35 18.57 8.93
CA ASP A 18 -1.62 17.24 8.43
C ASP A 18 -1.38 17.19 6.92
N LEU A 19 -0.93 16.04 6.42
CA LEU A 19 -0.58 15.90 5.01
C LEU A 19 -0.68 14.45 4.51
N ALA A 20 -0.91 14.32 3.21
CA ALA A 20 -0.79 13.05 2.52
C ALA A 20 -0.17 13.26 1.13
N THR A 21 0.63 12.30 0.67
CA THR A 21 1.39 12.43 -0.57
C THR A 21 1.14 11.32 -1.56
N LEU A 22 1.28 11.63 -2.86
CA LEU A 22 1.27 10.68 -3.97
C LEU A 22 2.48 10.95 -4.88
N PRO A 23 3.64 10.36 -4.60
CA PRO A 23 4.76 10.36 -5.53
C PRO A 23 4.44 9.51 -6.77
N ALA A 24 4.61 10.07 -7.96
CA ALA A 24 4.46 9.34 -9.21
C ALA A 24 5.78 9.34 -9.98
N PHE A 25 6.26 8.15 -10.30
CA PHE A 25 7.46 7.93 -11.08
C PHE A 25 7.12 7.69 -12.56
N PRO A 26 8.06 7.88 -13.49
CA PRO A 26 7.82 7.61 -14.90
C PRO A 26 7.24 6.21 -15.10
N ALA A 27 6.24 6.10 -15.95
CA ALA A 27 5.64 4.81 -16.29
C ALA A 27 6.65 3.88 -16.99
N GLU A 28 7.56 4.46 -17.76
CA GLU A 28 8.64 3.75 -18.44
C GLU A 28 10.00 4.14 -17.85
N ILE A 29 10.75 3.18 -17.33
CA ILE A 29 12.04 3.39 -16.64
C ILE A 29 13.09 4.03 -17.56
N ARG A 30 13.00 3.80 -18.88
CA ARG A 30 13.92 4.33 -19.91
C ARG A 30 13.24 5.29 -20.88
N ALA A 31 12.12 5.89 -20.51
CA ALA A 31 11.47 6.88 -21.36
C ALA A 31 12.42 8.03 -21.70
N PRO A 32 12.41 8.51 -22.95
CA PRO A 32 13.21 9.65 -23.35
C PRO A 32 12.83 10.88 -22.52
N GLN A 33 13.83 11.55 -21.98
CA GLN A 33 13.62 12.75 -21.16
C GLN A 33 12.85 13.83 -21.94
N GLY A 34 11.80 14.39 -21.35
CA GLY A 34 10.96 15.44 -21.93
C GLY A 34 9.80 14.90 -22.78
N THR A 35 9.55 13.59 -22.80
CA THR A 35 8.31 12.97 -23.30
C THR A 35 7.31 12.76 -22.16
N VAL A 36 6.02 12.62 -22.47
CA VAL A 36 4.95 12.39 -21.49
C VAL A 36 5.21 11.11 -20.68
N ALA A 37 5.66 10.04 -21.35
CA ALA A 37 6.00 8.77 -20.67
C ALA A 37 7.15 8.91 -19.64
N GLY A 38 8.01 9.92 -19.78
CA GLY A 38 9.13 10.21 -18.86
C GLY A 38 8.81 11.22 -17.75
N VAL A 39 7.54 11.62 -17.57
CA VAL A 39 7.14 12.57 -16.54
C VAL A 39 7.19 11.91 -15.16
N SER A 40 7.76 12.64 -14.21
CA SER A 40 7.72 12.34 -12.78
C SER A 40 6.98 13.46 -12.07
N SER A 41 5.97 13.14 -11.30
CA SER A 41 5.17 14.10 -10.54
C SER A 41 5.16 13.77 -9.05
N PHE A 42 4.73 14.73 -8.25
CA PHE A 42 4.58 14.60 -6.82
C PHE A 42 3.39 15.45 -6.39
N GLN A 43 2.33 14.80 -5.94
CA GLN A 43 1.17 15.47 -5.37
C GLN A 43 1.27 15.44 -3.85
N VAL A 44 0.92 16.56 -3.22
CA VAL A 44 0.81 16.67 -1.77
C VAL A 44 -0.44 17.48 -1.44
N GLN A 45 -1.23 16.96 -0.54
CA GLN A 45 -2.27 17.70 0.17
C GLN A 45 -1.72 18.09 1.53
N ILE A 46 -1.96 19.34 1.93
CA ILE A 46 -1.67 19.85 3.28
C ILE A 46 -2.94 20.48 3.84
N ALA A 47 -3.22 20.28 5.11
CA ALA A 47 -4.40 20.81 5.76
C ALA A 47 -4.15 21.18 7.23
N ASP A 48 -5.08 21.98 7.78
CA ASP A 48 -5.18 22.28 9.21
C ASP A 48 -6.19 21.38 9.93
N PHE A 49 -6.73 20.39 9.22
CA PHE A 49 -7.61 19.34 9.70
C PHE A 49 -7.12 17.97 9.25
N ASP A 50 -7.71 16.90 9.81
CA ASP A 50 -7.35 15.51 9.51
C ASP A 50 -7.69 15.13 8.06
N ILE A 51 -6.71 14.63 7.31
CA ILE A 51 -6.84 14.21 5.91
C ILE A 51 -6.31 12.79 5.74
N LEU A 52 -6.88 12.05 4.79
CA LEU A 52 -6.59 10.63 4.59
C LEU A 52 -6.16 10.33 3.14
N THR A 53 -6.12 11.33 2.27
CA THR A 53 -5.80 11.19 0.83
C THR A 53 -4.94 12.34 0.35
N PRO A 54 -4.22 12.18 -0.78
CA PRO A 54 -3.44 13.25 -1.39
C PRO A 54 -4.28 14.37 -2.03
N GLY A 55 -5.60 14.33 -1.85
CA GLY A 55 -6.57 15.27 -2.45
C GLY A 55 -7.11 14.79 -3.79
N ASP A 56 -8.25 15.36 -4.18
CA ASP A 56 -8.95 15.00 -5.42
C ASP A 56 -8.30 15.70 -6.62
N ALA A 57 -8.15 17.03 -6.54
CA ALA A 57 -7.53 17.84 -7.56
C ALA A 57 -6.64 18.92 -6.92
N PRO A 58 -5.44 19.21 -7.46
CA PRO A 58 -4.56 20.23 -6.90
C PRO A 58 -5.05 21.65 -7.19
N ASP A 59 -4.81 22.57 -6.24
CA ASP A 59 -5.02 24.01 -6.42
C ASP A 59 -3.87 24.70 -7.17
N VAL A 60 -2.68 24.08 -7.13
CA VAL A 60 -1.45 24.60 -7.74
C VAL A 60 -0.74 23.50 -8.49
N LEU A 61 -0.44 23.73 -9.77
CA LEU A 61 0.39 22.87 -10.61
C LEU A 61 1.69 23.60 -10.98
N VAL A 62 2.83 22.98 -10.72
CA VAL A 62 4.15 23.45 -11.17
C VAL A 62 4.63 22.56 -12.30
N ALA A 63 4.56 23.05 -13.53
CA ALA A 63 5.01 22.33 -14.71
C ALA A 63 6.42 22.78 -15.13
N MET A 64 7.39 21.89 -14.91
CA MET A 64 8.80 22.17 -15.20
C MET A 64 9.16 22.08 -16.69
N ASN A 65 8.26 21.56 -17.51
CA ASN A 65 8.41 21.45 -18.98
C ASN A 65 7.05 21.15 -19.64
N PRO A 66 6.93 21.24 -20.97
CA PRO A 66 5.69 20.97 -21.69
C PRO A 66 5.12 19.58 -21.49
N ALA A 67 5.97 18.54 -21.32
CA ALA A 67 5.50 17.17 -21.07
C ALA A 67 4.80 17.03 -19.71
N ALA A 68 5.32 17.69 -18.68
CA ALA A 68 4.68 17.73 -17.37
C ALA A 68 3.35 18.48 -17.40
N LEU A 69 3.27 19.56 -18.15
CA LEU A 69 2.01 20.28 -18.39
C LEU A 69 0.97 19.36 -19.03
N LYS A 70 1.34 18.72 -20.15
CA LYS A 70 0.43 17.83 -20.91
C LYS A 70 -0.08 16.66 -20.09
N ALA A 71 0.78 16.12 -19.20
CA ALA A 71 0.42 14.98 -18.35
C ALA A 71 -0.55 15.33 -17.22
N HIS A 72 -0.54 16.58 -16.74
CA HIS A 72 -1.22 16.94 -15.48
C HIS A 72 -2.10 18.19 -15.55
N LEU A 73 -2.28 18.82 -16.69
CA LEU A 73 -3.12 20.01 -16.80
C LEU A 73 -4.57 19.73 -16.41
N GLN A 74 -5.08 18.56 -16.79
CA GLN A 74 -6.47 18.17 -16.52
C GLN A 74 -6.71 17.81 -15.04
N ASP A 75 -5.64 17.55 -14.29
CA ASP A 75 -5.75 17.26 -12.84
C ASP A 75 -5.99 18.56 -12.05
N LEU A 76 -5.59 19.74 -12.59
CA LEU A 76 -5.66 21.03 -11.91
C LEU A 76 -7.11 21.51 -11.78
N THR A 77 -7.48 22.03 -10.61
CA THR A 77 -8.80 22.60 -10.38
C THR A 77 -9.09 23.75 -11.37
N PRO A 78 -10.36 23.94 -11.79
CA PRO A 78 -10.74 25.11 -12.58
C PRO A 78 -10.33 26.40 -11.88
N ASN A 79 -9.74 27.36 -12.63
CA ASN A 79 -9.15 28.59 -12.10
C ASN A 79 -8.00 28.36 -11.09
N GLY A 80 -7.39 27.16 -11.12
CA GLY A 80 -6.21 26.85 -10.31
C GLY A 80 -4.96 27.62 -10.73
N MET A 81 -3.96 27.61 -9.90
CA MET A 81 -2.68 28.29 -10.17
C MET A 81 -1.76 27.39 -10.99
N LEU A 82 -1.33 27.86 -12.17
CA LEU A 82 -0.42 27.16 -13.05
C LEU A 82 0.92 27.90 -13.12
N ILE A 83 1.97 27.32 -12.55
CA ILE A 83 3.33 27.85 -12.58
C ILE A 83 4.12 27.11 -13.67
N LEU A 84 4.56 27.81 -14.70
CA LEU A 84 5.34 27.25 -15.82
C LEU A 84 6.80 27.68 -15.72
N ASN A 85 7.73 26.73 -15.90
CA ASN A 85 9.12 27.07 -16.16
C ASN A 85 9.28 27.55 -17.61
N GLU A 86 9.18 28.88 -17.83
CA GLU A 86 9.15 29.52 -19.14
C GLU A 86 10.29 29.07 -20.06
N ASP A 87 11.51 29.01 -19.54
CA ASP A 87 12.73 28.67 -20.30
C ASP A 87 12.70 27.25 -20.90
N ALA A 88 11.82 26.36 -20.40
CA ALA A 88 11.69 25.00 -20.90
C ALA A 88 10.66 24.85 -22.05
N PHE A 89 9.91 25.91 -22.38
CA PHE A 89 8.87 25.90 -23.42
C PHE A 89 9.41 26.39 -24.77
N ASP A 90 10.53 25.83 -25.20
CA ASP A 90 11.06 26.02 -26.53
C ASP A 90 10.38 25.09 -27.55
N GLU A 91 10.48 25.41 -28.84
CA GLU A 91 9.86 24.67 -29.95
C GLU A 91 10.21 23.17 -29.94
N LYS A 92 11.45 22.84 -29.59
CA LYS A 92 11.93 21.45 -29.51
C LYS A 92 11.24 20.68 -28.41
N ASN A 93 11.12 21.25 -27.23
CA ASN A 93 10.50 20.61 -26.06
C ASN A 93 8.97 20.52 -26.22
N ILE A 94 8.34 21.50 -26.84
CA ILE A 94 6.91 21.51 -27.18
C ILE A 94 6.60 20.35 -28.14
N LYS A 95 7.35 20.23 -29.26
CA LYS A 95 7.21 19.10 -30.21
C LYS A 95 7.48 17.75 -29.52
N LYS A 96 8.50 17.67 -28.67
CA LYS A 96 8.86 16.44 -27.95
C LYS A 96 7.77 15.99 -26.99
N ALA A 97 7.04 16.90 -26.38
CA ALA A 97 5.86 16.63 -25.57
C ALA A 97 4.61 16.23 -26.40
N GLY A 98 4.70 16.35 -27.74
CA GLY A 98 3.61 16.00 -28.65
C GLY A 98 2.54 17.08 -28.75
N TYR A 99 2.91 18.35 -28.57
CA TYR A 99 2.08 19.49 -28.91
C TYR A 99 2.34 19.92 -30.38
N GLU A 100 1.28 20.26 -31.10
CA GLU A 100 1.35 20.83 -32.46
C GLU A 100 1.53 22.34 -32.41
N ILE A 101 0.91 23.01 -31.45
CA ILE A 101 0.95 24.45 -31.21
C ILE A 101 1.41 24.66 -29.77
N ASP A 102 2.09 25.77 -29.50
CA ASP A 102 2.46 26.13 -28.12
C ASP A 102 1.20 26.23 -27.26
N PRO A 103 1.11 25.44 -26.17
CA PRO A 103 -0.08 25.45 -25.30
C PRO A 103 -0.35 26.82 -24.67
N ARG A 104 0.64 27.70 -24.61
CA ARG A 104 0.49 29.08 -24.13
C ARG A 104 -0.26 29.99 -25.10
N GLU A 105 -0.32 29.59 -26.38
CA GLU A 105 -0.95 30.36 -27.50
C GLU A 105 -2.22 29.66 -28.04
N SER A 106 -2.44 28.40 -27.69
CA SER A 106 -3.56 27.59 -28.22
C SER A 106 -4.94 27.89 -27.61
N GLY A 107 -4.99 28.65 -26.50
CA GLY A 107 -6.21 28.85 -25.70
C GLY A 107 -6.49 27.69 -24.69
N GLU A 108 -5.66 26.64 -24.68
CA GLU A 108 -5.82 25.49 -23.77
C GLU A 108 -5.70 25.90 -22.29
N LEU A 109 -5.00 27.01 -22.01
CA LEU A 109 -4.74 27.48 -20.66
C LEU A 109 -5.70 28.59 -20.17
N ASP A 110 -6.69 28.99 -20.96
CA ASP A 110 -7.56 30.15 -20.65
C ASP A 110 -8.37 30.00 -19.36
N GLY A 111 -8.57 28.78 -18.87
CA GLY A 111 -9.29 28.49 -17.63
C GLY A 111 -8.45 28.56 -16.36
N TYR A 112 -7.15 28.95 -16.43
CA TYR A 112 -6.20 28.87 -15.32
C TYR A 112 -5.50 30.20 -15.05
N ARG A 113 -5.00 30.38 -13.82
CA ARG A 113 -4.16 31.52 -13.44
C ARG A 113 -2.71 31.20 -13.74
N ILE A 114 -2.18 31.72 -14.85
CA ILE A 114 -0.87 31.34 -15.39
C ILE A 114 0.22 32.27 -14.87
N PHE A 115 1.30 31.66 -14.37
CA PHE A 115 2.53 32.34 -13.94
C PHE A 115 3.72 31.74 -14.70
N GLN A 116 4.31 32.51 -15.60
CA GLN A 116 5.51 32.12 -16.33
C GLN A 116 6.73 32.61 -15.58
N VAL A 117 7.64 31.68 -15.23
CA VAL A 117 8.83 31.95 -14.41
C VAL A 117 10.07 31.48 -15.18
N PRO A 118 11.02 32.37 -15.50
CA PRO A 118 12.25 32.00 -16.21
C PRO A 118 13.25 31.33 -15.26
N MET A 119 12.93 30.09 -14.82
CA MET A 119 13.66 29.40 -13.74
C MET A 119 15.12 29.11 -14.08
N GLU A 120 15.44 28.82 -15.34
CA GLU A 120 16.82 28.56 -15.75
C GLU A 120 17.65 29.87 -15.83
N LYS A 121 17.04 30.95 -16.32
CA LYS A 121 17.65 32.27 -16.35
C LYS A 121 17.93 32.76 -14.93
N LEU A 122 16.93 32.73 -14.05
CA LEU A 122 17.09 33.08 -12.62
C LEU A 122 18.18 32.25 -11.93
N THR A 123 18.26 30.94 -12.26
CA THR A 123 19.30 30.08 -11.70
C THR A 123 20.69 30.49 -12.14
N LYS A 124 20.87 30.77 -13.43
CA LYS A 124 22.17 31.18 -13.99
C LYS A 124 22.62 32.53 -13.41
N GLU A 125 21.73 33.50 -13.37
CA GLU A 125 22.02 34.82 -12.80
C GLU A 125 22.35 34.76 -11.29
N ALA A 126 21.57 34.00 -10.53
CA ALA A 126 21.80 33.85 -9.09
C ALA A 126 23.12 33.15 -8.75
N LEU A 127 23.59 32.27 -9.63
CA LEU A 127 24.77 31.44 -9.40
C LEU A 127 26.01 31.86 -10.21
N GLU A 128 25.99 33.01 -10.85
CA GLU A 128 27.10 33.53 -11.66
C GLU A 128 28.40 33.69 -10.84
N GLU A 129 28.28 33.99 -9.57
CA GLU A 129 29.42 34.17 -8.63
C GLU A 129 30.07 32.83 -8.19
N PHE A 130 29.44 31.67 -8.49
CA PHE A 130 29.93 30.38 -8.06
C PHE A 130 30.70 29.68 -9.18
N ASP A 131 31.89 29.17 -8.89
CA ASP A 131 32.67 28.36 -9.83
C ASP A 131 32.13 26.92 -9.91
N LEU A 132 30.96 26.76 -10.54
CA LEU A 132 30.27 25.48 -10.70
C LEU A 132 30.14 25.09 -12.17
N PRO A 133 30.31 23.79 -12.52
CA PRO A 133 30.03 23.31 -13.86
C PRO A 133 28.58 23.63 -14.27
N GLY A 134 28.36 24.03 -15.51
CA GLY A 134 27.04 24.44 -16.00
C GLY A 134 25.91 23.42 -15.76
N ARG A 135 26.23 22.11 -15.75
CA ARG A 135 25.26 21.06 -15.37
C ARG A 135 24.89 21.10 -13.89
N ALA A 136 25.80 21.48 -13.00
CA ALA A 136 25.53 21.64 -11.58
C ALA A 136 24.65 22.86 -11.33
N VAL A 137 24.96 23.98 -12.01
CA VAL A 137 24.13 25.19 -11.99
C VAL A 137 22.68 24.86 -12.37
N LEU A 138 22.46 24.22 -13.52
CA LEU A 138 21.11 23.89 -14.00
C LEU A 138 20.35 22.90 -13.09
N ARG A 139 21.02 22.06 -12.32
CA ARG A 139 20.37 21.20 -11.32
C ARG A 139 19.77 22.00 -10.17
N SER A 140 20.34 23.16 -9.84
CA SER A 140 19.85 24.03 -8.76
C SER A 140 18.53 24.73 -9.09
N LYS A 141 18.03 24.69 -10.37
CA LYS A 141 16.72 25.26 -10.72
C LYS A 141 15.54 24.68 -9.93
N ASN A 142 15.68 23.44 -9.45
CA ASN A 142 14.68 22.85 -8.57
C ASN A 142 14.56 23.59 -7.22
N MET A 143 15.63 24.27 -6.78
CA MET A 143 15.59 25.11 -5.58
C MET A 143 14.87 26.44 -5.84
N ILE A 144 14.94 26.99 -7.07
CA ILE A 144 14.10 28.13 -7.47
C ILE A 144 12.62 27.76 -7.32
N ALA A 145 12.21 26.61 -7.88
CA ALA A 145 10.83 26.13 -7.77
C ALA A 145 10.41 25.91 -6.31
N LEU A 146 11.27 25.29 -5.50
CA LEU A 146 11.01 25.05 -4.07
C LEU A 146 10.88 26.37 -3.30
N GLY A 147 11.75 27.34 -3.56
CA GLY A 147 11.68 28.67 -2.92
C GLY A 147 10.38 29.38 -3.27
N LEU A 148 9.96 29.36 -4.54
CA LEU A 148 8.72 29.96 -4.99
C LEU A 148 7.49 29.30 -4.33
N ILE A 149 7.43 27.96 -4.29
CA ILE A 149 6.34 27.23 -3.63
C ILE A 149 6.34 27.52 -2.12
N SER A 150 7.52 27.57 -1.49
CA SER A 150 7.62 27.93 -0.07
C SER A 150 7.02 29.30 0.21
N TRP A 151 7.29 30.29 -0.64
CA TRP A 151 6.66 31.62 -0.53
C TRP A 151 5.13 31.53 -0.77
N THR A 152 4.69 30.82 -1.80
CA THR A 152 3.26 30.66 -2.14
C THR A 152 2.44 30.14 -0.96
N PHE A 153 3.01 29.23 -0.17
CA PHE A 153 2.36 28.61 0.99
C PHE A 153 2.86 29.13 2.34
N ASN A 154 3.54 30.29 2.39
CA ASN A 154 4.07 30.91 3.62
C ASN A 154 4.94 29.95 4.46
N ARG A 155 5.85 29.22 3.82
CA ARG A 155 6.79 28.32 4.51
C ARG A 155 8.14 28.98 4.74
N ASP A 156 8.67 28.88 5.96
CA ASP A 156 10.02 29.34 6.29
C ASP A 156 11.08 28.51 5.55
N LEU A 157 12.15 29.13 5.13
CA LEU A 157 13.25 28.47 4.41
C LEU A 157 14.29 27.82 5.34
N LYS A 158 14.30 28.16 6.63
CA LYS A 158 15.35 27.79 7.59
C LYS A 158 15.58 26.27 7.66
N ASP A 159 14.52 25.48 7.74
CA ASP A 159 14.64 24.02 7.82
C ASP A 159 15.18 23.42 6.50
N THR A 160 14.79 24.00 5.37
CA THR A 160 15.33 23.61 4.06
C THR A 160 16.81 24.01 3.94
N GLU A 161 17.22 25.19 4.43
CA GLU A 161 18.62 25.62 4.46
C GLU A 161 19.47 24.68 5.33
N ASN A 162 18.98 24.32 6.52
CA ASN A 162 19.66 23.37 7.42
C ASN A 162 19.85 22.00 6.73
N TRP A 163 18.80 21.49 6.09
CA TRP A 163 18.85 20.24 5.34
C TRP A 163 19.83 20.31 4.16
N ILE A 164 19.88 21.42 3.40
CA ILE A 164 20.85 21.60 2.32
C ILE A 164 22.27 21.55 2.87
N ASN A 165 22.55 22.23 3.96
CA ASN A 165 23.87 22.24 4.59
C ASN A 165 24.31 20.84 5.03
N GLU A 166 23.42 20.07 5.67
CA GLU A 166 23.74 18.71 6.08
C GLU A 166 23.92 17.76 4.89
N LYS A 167 23.01 17.83 3.91
CA LYS A 167 23.07 16.98 2.71
C LYS A 167 24.35 17.20 1.90
N PHE A 168 24.78 18.42 1.78
CA PHE A 168 25.95 18.84 0.99
C PHE A 168 27.16 19.21 1.87
N LYS A 169 27.25 18.73 3.12
CA LYS A 169 28.34 19.05 4.04
C LYS A 169 29.75 18.82 3.48
N ASN A 170 29.89 17.84 2.59
CA ASN A 170 31.15 17.54 1.91
C ASN A 170 31.37 18.37 0.61
N LEU A 171 30.41 19.21 0.22
CA LEU A 171 30.41 20.04 -0.99
C LEU A 171 29.86 21.44 -0.67
N PRO A 172 30.58 22.24 0.16
CA PRO A 172 30.07 23.49 0.71
C PRO A 172 29.67 24.53 -0.35
N GLU A 173 30.39 24.61 -1.46
CA GLU A 173 30.02 25.51 -2.56
C GLU A 173 28.70 25.12 -3.22
N VAL A 174 28.41 23.81 -3.37
CA VAL A 174 27.12 23.32 -3.83
C VAL A 174 26.01 23.64 -2.83
N ALA A 175 26.29 23.54 -1.53
CA ALA A 175 25.32 23.92 -0.49
C ALA A 175 24.96 25.41 -0.58
N LYS A 176 25.96 26.29 -0.63
CA LYS A 176 25.76 27.75 -0.76
C LYS A 176 24.96 28.09 -2.03
N ALA A 177 25.31 27.48 -3.17
CA ALA A 177 24.62 27.70 -4.45
C ALA A 177 23.15 27.29 -4.36
N ASN A 178 22.84 26.12 -3.80
CA ASN A 178 21.45 25.68 -3.64
C ASN A 178 20.66 26.60 -2.68
N ILE A 179 21.26 27.07 -1.59
CA ILE A 179 20.63 28.04 -0.68
C ILE A 179 20.38 29.38 -1.39
N LYS A 180 21.35 29.84 -2.21
CA LYS A 180 21.18 31.07 -2.99
C LYS A 180 20.03 30.93 -3.99
N ALA A 181 19.95 29.81 -4.72
CA ALA A 181 18.86 29.52 -5.65
C ALA A 181 17.50 29.45 -4.93
N LEU A 182 17.43 28.78 -3.77
CA LEU A 182 16.23 28.72 -2.94
C LEU A 182 15.72 30.11 -2.56
N LYS A 183 16.61 30.95 -2.03
CA LYS A 183 16.28 32.35 -1.68
C LYS A 183 15.89 33.19 -2.88
N THR A 184 16.51 32.98 -4.03
CA THR A 184 16.15 33.68 -5.26
C THR A 184 14.72 33.33 -5.68
N GLY A 185 14.32 32.05 -5.63
CA GLY A 185 12.94 31.65 -5.93
C GLY A 185 11.92 32.23 -4.95
N TYR A 186 12.23 32.25 -3.67
CA TYR A 186 11.39 32.86 -2.63
C TYR A 186 11.23 34.37 -2.85
N ASN A 187 12.35 35.09 -3.06
CA ASN A 187 12.34 36.52 -3.29
C ASN A 187 11.67 36.91 -4.61
N PHE A 188 11.74 36.06 -5.63
CA PHE A 188 11.01 36.26 -6.88
C PHE A 188 9.49 36.32 -6.61
N GLY A 189 8.96 35.41 -5.76
CA GLY A 189 7.57 35.46 -5.33
C GLY A 189 7.19 36.79 -4.65
N ILE A 190 8.11 37.36 -3.82
CA ILE A 190 7.89 38.65 -3.15
C ILE A 190 7.86 39.81 -4.15
N THR A 191 8.74 39.79 -5.17
CA THR A 191 8.98 40.94 -6.05
C THR A 191 8.07 41.01 -7.24
N VAL A 192 7.51 39.88 -7.66
CA VAL A 192 6.57 39.82 -8.79
C VAL A 192 5.16 39.98 -8.28
N GLU A 193 4.59 41.19 -8.38
CA GLU A 193 3.23 41.54 -7.95
C GLU A 193 2.12 40.67 -8.61
N ALA A 194 2.46 39.81 -9.58
CA ALA A 194 1.54 38.91 -10.22
C ALA A 194 0.92 37.87 -9.27
N PHE A 195 1.63 37.52 -8.18
CA PHE A 195 1.13 36.63 -7.15
C PHE A 195 0.35 37.39 -6.06
N HIS A 196 -0.84 37.84 -6.39
CA HIS A 196 -1.68 38.59 -5.44
C HIS A 196 -2.19 37.78 -4.24
N HIS A 197 -2.07 36.46 -4.28
CA HIS A 197 -2.59 35.56 -3.26
C HIS A 197 -1.59 34.48 -2.87
N THR A 198 -1.25 34.42 -1.60
CA THR A 198 -0.56 33.29 -0.97
C THR A 198 -1.61 32.41 -0.26
N TYR A 199 -1.34 31.11 -0.21
CA TYR A 199 -2.18 30.18 0.55
C TYR A 199 -1.75 30.20 2.01
N LYS A 200 -2.69 30.38 2.91
CA LYS A 200 -2.47 30.22 4.35
C LYS A 200 -3.12 28.94 4.81
N VAL A 201 -2.30 27.99 5.24
CA VAL A 201 -2.73 26.73 5.85
C VAL A 201 -2.17 26.74 7.28
N ASP A 202 -3.04 26.85 8.26
CA ASP A 202 -2.68 26.87 9.68
C ASP A 202 -2.25 25.47 10.17
N LYS A 203 -1.82 25.34 11.42
CA LYS A 203 -1.44 24.05 12.00
C LYS A 203 -2.66 23.16 12.22
N ALA A 204 -2.51 21.88 11.95
CA ALA A 204 -3.54 20.90 12.25
C ALA A 204 -3.64 20.62 13.76
N SER A 205 -4.84 20.27 14.21
CA SER A 205 -5.09 19.87 15.60
C SER A 205 -4.71 18.40 15.84
N LEU A 206 -3.44 18.07 15.66
CA LEU A 206 -2.92 16.73 15.90
C LEU A 206 -2.84 16.42 17.41
N PRO A 207 -3.09 15.16 17.84
CA PRO A 207 -2.89 14.74 19.23
C PRO A 207 -1.46 15.02 19.71
N ALA A 208 -1.30 15.45 20.96
CA ALA A 208 0.02 15.74 21.51
C ALA A 208 0.96 14.53 21.45
N GLY A 209 2.22 14.74 21.07
CA GLY A 209 3.24 13.69 20.95
C GLY A 209 4.39 14.08 20.04
N GLU A 210 5.32 13.15 19.87
CA GLU A 210 6.41 13.27 18.91
C GLU A 210 5.99 12.67 17.57
N TYR A 211 6.25 13.39 16.48
CA TYR A 211 5.83 12.98 15.13
C TYR A 211 7.02 12.90 14.17
N THR A 212 6.90 12.00 13.22
CA THR A 212 7.74 11.99 12.02
C THR A 212 6.87 11.90 10.78
N ASN A 213 7.34 12.42 9.66
CA ASN A 213 6.73 12.17 8.36
C ASN A 213 7.26 10.82 7.86
N ILE A 214 6.37 9.83 7.68
CA ILE A 214 6.76 8.46 7.35
C ILE A 214 6.14 7.98 6.05
N ASN A 215 6.91 7.25 5.24
CA ASN A 215 6.35 6.47 4.14
C ASN A 215 6.18 5.00 4.53
N GLY A 216 5.33 4.27 3.78
CA GLY A 216 4.96 2.91 4.17
C GLY A 216 6.12 1.92 4.16
N ASN A 217 7.09 2.01 3.25
CA ASN A 217 8.26 1.13 3.26
C ASN A 217 9.14 1.35 4.50
N ILE A 218 9.28 2.59 4.97
CA ILE A 218 9.98 2.91 6.21
C ILE A 218 9.16 2.40 7.41
N GLY A 219 7.86 2.69 7.45
CA GLY A 219 6.96 2.22 8.52
C GLY A 219 7.01 0.70 8.66
N LEU A 220 6.89 -0.02 7.56
CA LEU A 220 6.99 -1.48 7.51
C LEU A 220 8.35 -1.96 8.04
N SER A 221 9.45 -1.35 7.60
CA SER A 221 10.80 -1.70 8.05
C SER A 221 10.95 -1.53 9.57
N TRP A 222 10.46 -0.42 10.12
CA TRP A 222 10.52 -0.15 11.55
C TRP A 222 9.60 -1.07 12.36
N GLY A 223 8.42 -1.45 11.81
CA GLY A 223 7.54 -2.43 12.42
C GLY A 223 8.18 -3.82 12.55
N LEU A 224 8.92 -4.26 11.51
CA LEU A 224 9.70 -5.51 11.56
C LEU A 224 10.82 -5.45 12.61
N ILE A 225 11.55 -4.34 12.71
CA ILE A 225 12.59 -4.14 13.73
C ILE A 225 11.97 -4.16 15.13
N ALA A 226 10.85 -3.47 15.34
CA ALA A 226 10.14 -3.45 16.61
C ALA A 226 9.66 -4.86 17.00
N GLY A 227 9.11 -5.62 16.05
CA GLY A 227 8.70 -7.01 16.25
C GLY A 227 9.85 -7.92 16.63
N ALA A 228 10.98 -7.83 15.92
CA ALA A 228 12.19 -8.59 16.24
C ALA A 228 12.70 -8.26 17.65
N LYS A 229 12.74 -6.97 18.02
CA LYS A 229 13.15 -6.51 19.33
C LYS A 229 12.23 -7.02 20.45
N LYS A 230 10.90 -6.95 20.24
CA LYS A 230 9.91 -7.43 21.21
C LYS A 230 9.87 -8.96 21.34
N ALA A 231 10.31 -9.68 20.31
CA ALA A 231 10.51 -11.12 20.34
C ALA A 231 11.90 -11.54 20.86
N ASN A 232 12.80 -10.59 21.09
CA ASN A 232 14.22 -10.84 21.41
C ASN A 232 14.93 -11.74 20.37
N LEU A 233 14.67 -11.49 19.09
CA LEU A 233 15.26 -12.21 17.95
C LEU A 233 16.12 -11.30 17.10
N GLU A 234 17.08 -11.90 16.37
CA GLU A 234 17.74 -11.24 15.25
C GLU A 234 16.78 -11.20 14.05
N LEU A 235 16.76 -10.06 13.33
CA LEU A 235 16.00 -9.90 12.09
C LEU A 235 16.87 -10.28 10.88
N PHE A 236 16.42 -11.27 10.10
CA PHE A 236 16.99 -11.58 8.79
C PHE A 236 16.04 -11.12 7.68
N TYR A 237 16.53 -10.28 6.78
CA TYR A 237 15.79 -9.82 5.61
C TYR A 237 16.45 -10.28 4.32
N GLY A 238 15.87 -11.27 3.66
CA GLY A 238 16.30 -11.78 2.35
C GLY A 238 15.52 -11.12 1.22
N SER A 239 16.22 -10.41 0.32
CA SER A 239 15.59 -9.69 -0.78
C SER A 239 16.47 -9.66 -2.04
N TYR A 240 15.96 -9.09 -3.10
CA TYR A 240 16.62 -8.84 -4.38
C TYR A 240 16.09 -7.50 -4.95
N PRO A 241 16.75 -6.89 -5.95
CA PRO A 241 16.29 -5.62 -6.52
C PRO A 241 14.94 -5.74 -7.22
N ILE A 242 13.90 -5.13 -6.68
CA ILE A 242 12.54 -5.12 -7.22
C ILE A 242 11.79 -3.85 -6.81
N THR A 243 11.26 -3.11 -7.76
CA THR A 243 10.41 -1.94 -7.52
C THR A 243 8.98 -2.40 -7.16
N PRO A 244 8.34 -1.82 -6.11
CA PRO A 244 8.82 -0.76 -5.21
C PRO A 244 9.42 -1.27 -3.88
N ALA A 245 9.63 -2.58 -3.70
CA ALA A 245 10.03 -3.19 -2.43
C ALA A 245 11.52 -2.98 -2.07
N SER A 246 12.37 -2.53 -3.00
CA SER A 246 13.82 -2.36 -2.74
C SER A 246 14.12 -1.35 -1.62
N ASP A 247 13.26 -0.37 -1.39
CA ASP A 247 13.47 0.63 -0.35
C ASP A 247 13.41 0.04 1.06
N ILE A 248 12.72 -1.09 1.25
CA ILE A 248 12.74 -1.85 2.51
C ILE A 248 14.16 -2.37 2.80
N LEU A 249 14.84 -2.95 1.78
CA LEU A 249 16.23 -3.40 1.93
C LEU A 249 17.16 -2.24 2.25
N HIS A 250 16.99 -1.11 1.54
CA HIS A 250 17.79 0.09 1.77
C HIS A 250 17.58 0.65 3.18
N GLU A 251 16.36 0.67 3.68
CA GLU A 251 16.07 1.13 5.04
C GLU A 251 16.66 0.19 6.08
N LEU A 252 16.35 -1.10 6.01
CA LEU A 252 16.82 -2.10 6.98
C LEU A 252 18.36 -2.17 7.06
N SER A 253 19.04 -1.94 5.93
CA SER A 253 20.53 -1.97 5.90
C SER A 253 21.21 -0.88 6.74
N LYS A 254 20.47 0.18 7.12
CA LYS A 254 20.95 1.25 7.99
C LYS A 254 20.93 0.86 9.48
N HIS A 255 20.15 -0.16 9.84
CA HIS A 255 19.80 -0.51 11.22
C HIS A 255 20.55 -1.72 11.78
N LYS A 256 21.83 -1.89 11.41
CA LYS A 256 22.68 -2.98 11.92
C LYS A 256 22.82 -3.00 13.45
N ASN A 257 22.70 -1.84 14.08
CA ASN A 257 22.73 -1.69 15.55
C ASN A 257 21.52 -2.34 16.25
N PHE A 258 20.48 -2.72 15.51
CA PHE A 258 19.32 -3.47 16.02
C PHE A 258 19.37 -4.97 15.66
N ASN A 259 20.56 -5.50 15.40
CA ASN A 259 20.75 -6.89 14.97
C ASN A 259 19.98 -7.24 13.69
N VAL A 260 19.95 -6.31 12.73
CA VAL A 260 19.35 -6.51 11.42
C VAL A 260 20.41 -7.03 10.47
N LEU A 261 20.19 -8.23 9.92
CA LEU A 261 20.98 -8.85 8.89
C LEU A 261 20.24 -8.79 7.57
N THR A 262 20.76 -8.00 6.64
CA THR A 262 20.21 -7.89 5.27
C THR A 262 21.01 -8.75 4.31
N PHE A 263 20.31 -9.49 3.45
CA PHE A 263 20.89 -10.34 2.42
C PHE A 263 20.28 -10.02 1.06
N GLN A 264 21.09 -9.55 0.13
CA GLN A 264 20.69 -9.36 -1.26
C GLN A 264 21.07 -10.58 -2.07
N ALA A 265 20.06 -11.31 -2.54
CA ALA A 265 20.20 -12.45 -3.43
C ALA A 265 20.24 -12.03 -4.90
N GLU A 266 20.54 -12.97 -5.78
CA GLU A 266 20.49 -12.76 -7.24
C GLU A 266 19.06 -12.66 -7.77
N ASP A 267 18.14 -13.42 -7.15
CA ASP A 267 16.72 -13.45 -7.51
C ASP A 267 15.81 -13.69 -6.30
N GLU A 268 14.50 -13.70 -6.55
CA GLU A 268 13.45 -13.89 -5.56
C GLU A 268 13.45 -15.27 -4.91
N ILE A 269 13.80 -16.32 -5.66
CA ILE A 269 13.79 -17.71 -5.18
C ILE A 269 14.89 -17.88 -4.15
N ALA A 270 16.13 -17.47 -4.51
CA ALA A 270 17.27 -17.51 -3.60
C ALA A 270 17.04 -16.65 -2.35
N ALA A 271 16.42 -15.47 -2.49
CA ALA A 271 16.08 -14.60 -1.37
C ALA A 271 15.12 -15.28 -0.38
N ALA A 272 14.07 -15.91 -0.88
CA ALA A 272 13.07 -16.59 -0.05
C ALA A 272 13.66 -17.86 0.61
N ALA A 273 14.42 -18.66 -0.13
CA ALA A 273 15.07 -19.86 0.40
C ALA A 273 16.07 -19.53 1.53
N ALA A 274 16.86 -18.45 1.37
CA ALA A 274 17.75 -17.96 2.42
C ALA A 274 16.97 -17.54 3.68
N ALA A 275 15.81 -16.87 3.51
CA ALA A 275 14.94 -16.49 4.64
C ALA A 275 14.37 -17.71 5.36
N VAL A 276 13.93 -18.75 4.64
CA VAL A 276 13.48 -20.02 5.26
C VAL A 276 14.61 -20.68 6.05
N GLY A 277 15.84 -20.71 5.50
CA GLY A 277 17.02 -21.20 6.23
C GLY A 277 17.30 -20.38 7.50
N ALA A 278 17.18 -19.07 7.44
CA ALA A 278 17.35 -18.19 8.61
C ALA A 278 16.27 -18.45 9.68
N SER A 279 15.01 -18.64 9.28
CA SER A 279 13.93 -19.04 10.18
C SER A 279 14.22 -20.35 10.88
N PHE A 280 14.69 -21.35 10.15
CA PHE A 280 15.08 -22.63 10.74
C PHE A 280 16.13 -22.49 11.84
N THR A 281 17.02 -21.49 11.72
CA THR A 281 18.07 -21.22 12.72
C THR A 281 17.65 -20.29 13.86
N GLY A 282 16.36 -20.00 14.03
CA GLY A 282 15.84 -19.23 15.15
C GLY A 282 15.85 -17.70 14.95
N LYS A 283 15.87 -17.21 13.72
CA LYS A 283 15.77 -15.77 13.42
C LYS A 283 14.34 -15.38 13.00
N LEU A 284 13.96 -14.15 13.29
CA LEU A 284 12.81 -13.57 12.61
C LEU A 284 13.18 -13.40 11.14
N ALA A 285 12.62 -14.24 10.28
CA ALA A 285 12.93 -14.24 8.85
C ALA A 285 11.85 -13.50 8.07
N VAL A 286 12.32 -12.63 7.16
CA VAL A 286 11.47 -11.83 6.30
C VAL A 286 11.99 -11.85 4.88
N THR A 287 11.10 -11.88 3.89
CA THR A 287 11.45 -11.70 2.49
C THR A 287 10.52 -10.69 1.83
N GLY A 288 11.09 -9.74 1.08
CA GLY A 288 10.34 -8.71 0.35
C GLY A 288 10.25 -9.00 -1.14
N THR A 289 9.12 -8.62 -1.75
CA THR A 289 8.87 -8.80 -3.19
C THR A 289 7.74 -7.90 -3.69
N SER A 290 7.36 -8.12 -4.95
CA SER A 290 6.16 -7.62 -5.63
C SER A 290 5.49 -8.79 -6.36
N GLY A 291 4.34 -8.59 -7.00
CA GLY A 291 3.52 -9.65 -7.61
C GLY A 291 4.27 -10.73 -8.39
N PRO A 292 5.14 -10.38 -9.37
CA PRO A 292 5.89 -11.40 -10.12
C PRO A 292 6.75 -12.30 -9.25
N GLY A 293 7.45 -11.70 -8.27
CA GLY A 293 8.30 -12.47 -7.38
C GLY A 293 7.51 -13.26 -6.33
N LEU A 294 6.31 -12.82 -5.93
CA LEU A 294 5.42 -13.62 -5.09
C LEU A 294 5.07 -14.93 -5.79
N ALA A 295 4.80 -14.88 -7.10
CA ALA A 295 4.53 -16.06 -7.90
C ALA A 295 5.73 -17.03 -7.92
N LEU A 296 6.95 -16.53 -8.09
CA LEU A 296 8.16 -17.37 -8.12
C LEU A 296 8.55 -17.91 -6.75
N LYS A 297 8.11 -17.29 -5.65
CA LYS A 297 8.34 -17.76 -4.27
C LYS A 297 7.33 -18.79 -3.79
N SER A 298 6.26 -19.09 -4.54
CA SER A 298 5.13 -19.86 -4.04
C SER A 298 5.53 -21.25 -3.50
N GLU A 299 6.47 -21.95 -4.14
CA GLU A 299 6.98 -23.23 -3.65
C GLU A 299 7.74 -23.07 -2.33
N THR A 300 8.64 -22.08 -2.23
CA THR A 300 9.39 -21.82 -0.99
C THR A 300 8.47 -21.43 0.17
N ILE A 301 7.39 -20.70 -0.10
CA ILE A 301 6.35 -20.40 0.91
C ILE A 301 5.62 -21.66 1.32
N SER A 302 5.31 -22.58 0.38
CA SER A 302 4.72 -23.89 0.66
C SER A 302 5.64 -24.76 1.52
N LEU A 303 6.95 -24.73 1.26
CA LEU A 303 7.93 -25.40 2.10
C LEU A 303 7.95 -24.86 3.53
N ALA A 304 7.95 -23.53 3.70
CA ALA A 304 7.89 -22.90 5.02
C ALA A 304 6.62 -23.28 5.79
N LEU A 305 5.48 -23.34 5.09
CA LEU A 305 4.20 -23.76 5.65
C LEU A 305 4.23 -25.23 6.07
N SER A 306 4.70 -26.12 5.19
CA SER A 306 4.81 -27.55 5.49
C SER A 306 5.79 -27.83 6.63
N ALA A 307 6.90 -27.10 6.70
CA ALA A 307 7.88 -27.20 7.79
C ALA A 307 7.42 -26.46 9.06
N GLU A 308 6.32 -25.73 9.00
CA GLU A 308 5.78 -24.88 10.07
C GLU A 308 6.85 -23.95 10.64
N LEU A 309 7.45 -23.13 9.79
CA LEU A 309 8.45 -22.13 10.12
C LEU A 309 7.88 -20.71 10.04
N PRO A 310 8.18 -19.83 11.01
CA PRO A 310 7.75 -18.44 10.95
C PRO A 310 8.46 -17.69 9.83
N LEU A 311 7.70 -17.08 8.93
CA LEU A 311 8.24 -16.29 7.82
C LEU A 311 7.28 -15.14 7.50
N VAL A 312 7.77 -13.91 7.45
CA VAL A 312 6.98 -12.79 6.92
C VAL A 312 7.33 -12.56 5.45
N VAL A 313 6.33 -12.64 4.58
CA VAL A 313 6.46 -12.40 3.15
C VAL A 313 5.80 -11.06 2.83
N VAL A 314 6.61 -10.03 2.62
CA VAL A 314 6.11 -8.70 2.25
C VAL A 314 5.91 -8.66 0.74
N ASN A 315 4.68 -8.43 0.30
CA ASN A 315 4.35 -8.21 -1.11
C ASN A 315 3.87 -6.77 -1.31
N VAL A 316 4.71 -5.94 -1.91
CA VAL A 316 4.36 -4.57 -2.32
C VAL A 316 3.76 -4.65 -3.72
N GLN A 317 2.44 -4.67 -3.80
CA GLN A 317 1.68 -4.86 -5.03
C GLN A 317 1.90 -3.71 -6.02
N ARG A 318 1.90 -4.04 -7.30
CA ARG A 318 2.02 -3.10 -8.41
C ARG A 318 1.20 -3.57 -9.59
N GLY A 319 0.96 -2.68 -10.55
CA GLY A 319 0.23 -3.03 -11.77
C GLY A 319 0.83 -4.24 -12.49
N GLY A 320 0.00 -5.26 -12.73
CA GLY A 320 0.33 -6.49 -13.44
C GLY A 320 -0.28 -6.54 -14.85
N PRO A 321 -0.27 -7.71 -15.53
CA PRO A 321 0.48 -8.93 -15.20
C PRO A 321 1.98 -8.86 -15.56
N SER A 322 2.77 -9.83 -15.09
CA SER A 322 4.23 -9.92 -15.29
C SER A 322 4.95 -8.68 -14.76
N THR A 323 5.84 -8.07 -15.53
CA THR A 323 6.54 -6.84 -15.16
C THR A 323 5.56 -5.67 -15.03
N GLY A 324 4.51 -5.64 -15.84
CA GLY A 324 3.38 -4.71 -15.78
C GLY A 324 3.79 -3.25 -15.69
N LEU A 325 3.25 -2.56 -14.71
CA LEU A 325 3.50 -1.16 -14.39
C LEU A 325 4.22 -1.04 -13.04
N PRO A 326 5.57 -1.13 -13.01
CA PRO A 326 6.33 -1.29 -11.77
C PRO A 326 6.16 -0.17 -10.73
N THR A 327 5.74 1.01 -11.16
CA THR A 327 5.61 2.21 -10.33
C THR A 327 4.15 2.62 -10.07
N LYS A 328 3.19 1.76 -10.44
CA LYS A 328 1.77 2.05 -10.33
C LYS A 328 1.09 1.14 -9.31
N PRO A 329 0.21 1.68 -8.44
CA PRO A 329 -0.48 0.88 -7.43
C PRO A 329 -1.60 0.04 -8.07
N GLU A 330 -1.73 -1.18 -7.59
CA GLU A 330 -2.89 -2.07 -7.75
C GLU A 330 -3.04 -2.95 -6.51
N GLN A 331 -4.20 -3.57 -6.35
CA GLN A 331 -4.51 -4.57 -5.32
C GLN A 331 -4.78 -5.93 -5.97
N SER A 332 -4.01 -6.29 -7.01
CA SER A 332 -4.33 -7.42 -7.90
C SER A 332 -3.77 -8.76 -7.45
N ASP A 333 -3.04 -8.81 -6.33
CA ASP A 333 -2.38 -10.03 -5.86
C ASP A 333 -3.13 -10.76 -4.73
N LEU A 334 -4.33 -10.29 -4.31
CA LEU A 334 -5.05 -10.87 -3.17
C LEU A 334 -5.41 -12.35 -3.39
N MET A 335 -6.02 -12.68 -4.54
CA MET A 335 -6.38 -14.07 -4.83
C MET A 335 -5.14 -14.96 -4.95
N PHE A 336 -4.04 -14.42 -5.46
CA PHE A 336 -2.77 -15.15 -5.51
C PHE A 336 -2.19 -15.36 -4.10
N ALA A 337 -2.24 -14.34 -3.23
CA ALA A 337 -1.84 -14.47 -1.83
C ALA A 337 -2.68 -15.52 -1.08
N MET A 338 -3.98 -15.62 -1.40
CA MET A 338 -4.88 -16.60 -0.79
C MET A 338 -4.64 -18.03 -1.32
N TYR A 339 -4.55 -18.20 -2.63
CA TYR A 339 -4.66 -19.51 -3.30
C TYR A 339 -3.51 -19.83 -4.27
N GLY A 340 -2.54 -18.96 -4.45
CA GLY A 340 -1.46 -19.11 -5.45
C GLY A 340 -0.36 -20.11 -5.08
N ARG A 341 -0.67 -21.14 -4.30
CA ARG A 341 0.24 -22.24 -3.94
C ARG A 341 -0.37 -23.57 -4.35
N HIS A 342 0.48 -24.60 -4.51
CA HIS A 342 0.00 -25.94 -4.77
C HIS A 342 -0.38 -26.66 -3.46
N GLY A 343 -1.32 -27.61 -3.54
CA GLY A 343 -1.84 -28.37 -2.40
C GLY A 343 -2.69 -27.51 -1.46
N GLU A 344 -3.14 -28.10 -0.37
CA GLU A 344 -3.89 -27.42 0.69
C GLU A 344 -2.93 -26.65 1.60
N ALA A 345 -2.68 -25.38 1.24
CA ALA A 345 -1.65 -24.55 1.84
C ALA A 345 -2.20 -23.19 2.36
N PRO A 346 -3.12 -23.20 3.35
CA PRO A 346 -3.68 -21.98 3.94
C PRO A 346 -2.62 -21.22 4.73
N LEU A 347 -2.66 -19.89 4.67
CA LEU A 347 -1.81 -19.02 5.47
C LEU A 347 -2.48 -17.68 5.75
N PRO A 348 -2.06 -16.95 6.80
CA PRO A 348 -2.57 -15.62 7.10
C PRO A 348 -2.19 -14.60 6.05
N VAL A 349 -3.16 -13.71 5.73
CA VAL A 349 -2.96 -12.57 4.83
C VAL A 349 -3.39 -11.30 5.55
N ILE A 350 -2.45 -10.36 5.69
CA ILE A 350 -2.64 -9.06 6.32
C ILE A 350 -2.42 -7.97 5.28
N ALA A 351 -3.17 -6.87 5.35
CA ALA A 351 -3.05 -5.74 4.43
C ALA A 351 -2.79 -4.43 5.18
N ALA A 352 -1.75 -3.71 4.78
CA ALA A 352 -1.48 -2.36 5.27
C ALA A 352 -2.45 -1.36 4.61
N LYS A 353 -3.07 -0.47 5.39
CA LYS A 353 -4.11 0.47 4.91
C LYS A 353 -3.61 1.89 4.68
N SER A 354 -2.48 2.28 5.28
CA SER A 354 -1.85 3.59 5.12
C SER A 354 -0.35 3.52 5.41
N PRO A 355 0.44 4.55 5.07
CA PRO A 355 1.87 4.59 5.37
C PRO A 355 2.22 4.37 6.84
N SER A 356 1.57 5.04 7.77
CA SER A 356 1.80 4.87 9.22
C SER A 356 1.32 3.51 9.72
N HIS A 357 0.19 3.03 9.19
CA HIS A 357 -0.33 1.70 9.54
C HIS A 357 0.58 0.56 9.08
N ALA A 358 1.44 0.76 8.09
CA ALA A 358 2.40 -0.25 7.65
C ALA A 358 3.34 -0.71 8.77
N PHE A 359 3.65 0.17 9.74
CA PHE A 359 4.37 -0.20 10.97
C PHE A 359 3.61 -1.25 11.78
N TYR A 360 2.34 -0.98 12.06
CA TYR A 360 1.51 -1.88 12.87
C TYR A 360 1.19 -3.19 12.15
N ALA A 361 0.96 -3.13 10.83
CA ALA A 361 0.73 -4.31 10.01
C ALA A 361 1.96 -5.24 9.96
N ALA A 362 3.17 -4.68 9.92
CA ALA A 362 4.41 -5.45 9.95
C ALA A 362 4.69 -6.05 11.34
N PHE A 363 4.39 -5.30 12.40
CA PHE A 363 4.47 -5.80 13.78
C PHE A 363 3.48 -6.96 14.00
N GLU A 364 2.25 -6.82 13.54
CA GLU A 364 1.20 -7.84 13.64
C GLU A 364 1.54 -9.09 12.80
N ALA A 365 2.05 -8.92 11.56
CA ALA A 365 2.51 -10.04 10.75
C ALA A 365 3.63 -10.83 11.45
N THR A 366 4.53 -10.12 12.15
CA THR A 366 5.58 -10.74 12.96
C THR A 366 4.99 -11.51 14.14
N ARG A 367 4.02 -10.92 14.86
CA ARG A 367 3.34 -11.55 15.99
C ARG A 367 2.68 -12.87 15.57
N ILE A 368 1.90 -12.84 14.50
CA ILE A 368 1.19 -14.03 14.01
C ILE A 368 2.19 -15.09 13.53
N ALA A 369 3.21 -14.71 12.75
CA ALA A 369 4.19 -15.66 12.26
C ALA A 369 4.89 -16.42 13.41
N LEU A 370 5.31 -15.70 14.45
CA LEU A 370 6.01 -16.28 15.60
C LEU A 370 5.09 -17.10 16.51
N LYS A 371 3.89 -16.58 16.81
CA LYS A 371 2.94 -17.23 17.71
C LYS A 371 2.39 -18.53 17.13
N TYR A 372 2.10 -18.54 15.82
CA TYR A 372 1.46 -19.67 15.15
C TYR A 372 2.43 -20.55 14.36
N MET A 373 3.72 -20.21 14.31
CA MET A 373 4.73 -20.97 13.57
C MET A 373 4.30 -21.20 12.12
N THR A 374 4.05 -20.13 11.38
CA THR A 374 3.52 -20.20 10.01
C THR A 374 4.05 -19.02 9.17
N PRO A 375 4.19 -19.16 7.86
CA PRO A 375 4.39 -18.01 7.00
C PRO A 375 3.16 -17.11 7.01
N VAL A 376 3.38 -15.79 6.91
CA VAL A 376 2.34 -14.74 6.81
C VAL A 376 2.64 -13.89 5.59
N ILE A 377 1.64 -13.64 4.74
CA ILE A 377 1.77 -12.65 3.66
C ILE A 377 1.26 -11.31 4.15
N LEU A 378 2.13 -10.31 4.07
CA LEU A 378 1.79 -8.90 4.31
C LEU A 378 1.68 -8.18 2.97
N LEU A 379 0.46 -7.81 2.62
CA LEU A 379 0.14 -7.03 1.42
C LEU A 379 0.28 -5.53 1.69
N SER A 380 1.05 -4.88 0.88
CA SER A 380 1.08 -3.43 0.69
C SER A 380 0.89 -3.16 -0.80
N ASP A 381 0.89 -1.92 -1.23
CA ASP A 381 0.97 -1.55 -2.64
C ASP A 381 1.83 -0.31 -2.83
N ASN A 382 2.09 0.08 -4.08
CA ASN A 382 2.97 1.20 -4.37
C ASN A 382 2.48 2.54 -3.79
N TYR A 383 1.16 2.75 -3.62
CA TYR A 383 0.64 3.97 -3.01
C TYR A 383 0.97 4.03 -1.51
N VAL A 384 0.65 2.97 -0.76
CA VAL A 384 1.02 2.87 0.67
C VAL A 384 2.55 2.93 0.83
N ALA A 385 3.29 2.20 0.01
CA ALA A 385 4.73 2.05 0.14
C ALA A 385 5.51 3.36 -0.01
N THR A 386 5.09 4.22 -0.95
CA THR A 386 5.81 5.46 -1.32
C THR A 386 5.12 6.74 -0.86
N GLY A 387 3.81 6.69 -0.61
CA GLY A 387 3.06 7.78 0.01
C GLY A 387 3.55 8.05 1.44
N SER A 388 3.39 9.27 1.92
CA SER A 388 3.78 9.64 3.28
C SER A 388 2.70 10.46 3.98
N GLU A 389 2.70 10.35 5.30
CA GLU A 389 1.79 11.02 6.22
C GLU A 389 2.49 11.30 7.56
N PRO A 390 2.03 12.27 8.36
CA PRO A 390 2.51 12.47 9.72
C PRO A 390 2.15 11.24 10.57
N TRP A 391 3.13 10.71 11.26
CA TRP A 391 2.95 9.56 12.16
C TRP A 391 3.42 9.91 13.57
N LYS A 392 2.53 9.76 14.53
CA LYS A 392 2.86 9.87 15.94
C LYS A 392 3.66 8.63 16.35
N LEU A 393 4.89 8.84 16.82
CA LEU A 393 5.75 7.75 17.28
C LEU A 393 5.09 7.04 18.47
N PRO A 394 4.94 5.70 18.41
CA PRO A 394 4.46 4.95 19.56
C PRO A 394 5.55 4.86 20.62
N GLU A 395 5.14 4.87 21.89
CA GLU A 395 6.03 4.48 22.97
C GLU A 395 6.35 3.00 22.83
N ILE A 396 7.64 2.64 22.76
CA ILE A 396 8.08 1.24 22.57
C ILE A 396 7.52 0.33 23.67
N GLU A 397 7.40 0.85 24.88
CA GLU A 397 6.85 0.15 26.04
C GLU A 397 5.37 -0.18 25.90
N SER A 398 4.63 0.58 25.09
CA SER A 398 3.21 0.30 24.82
C SER A 398 2.99 -0.86 23.84
N LEU A 399 4.02 -1.27 23.11
CA LEU A 399 3.93 -2.43 22.24
C LEU A 399 4.05 -3.72 23.06
N ASN A 400 3.17 -4.67 22.79
CA ASN A 400 3.16 -5.97 23.45
C ASN A 400 4.48 -6.73 23.24
N GLU A 401 4.94 -7.46 24.26
CA GLU A 401 6.00 -8.44 24.10
C GLU A 401 5.51 -9.57 23.20
N LEU A 402 6.36 -10.01 22.27
CA LEU A 402 6.04 -11.10 21.36
C LEU A 402 6.65 -12.40 21.89
N GLY A 403 5.78 -13.33 22.22
CA GLY A 403 6.19 -14.68 22.59
C GLY A 403 6.76 -15.43 21.38
N THR A 404 7.69 -16.32 21.64
CA THR A 404 8.21 -17.26 20.64
C THR A 404 7.96 -18.69 21.11
N ASN A 405 7.90 -19.62 20.16
CA ASN A 405 7.81 -21.06 20.46
C ASN A 405 9.19 -21.72 20.64
N LEU A 406 10.25 -20.91 20.85
CA LEU A 406 11.61 -21.41 21.08
C LEU A 406 11.66 -22.32 22.30
N THR A 407 12.28 -23.50 22.14
CA THR A 407 12.42 -24.48 23.21
C THR A 407 13.85 -25.02 23.29
N THR A 408 14.26 -25.33 24.52
CA THR A 408 15.56 -25.97 24.84
C THR A 408 15.36 -27.22 25.69
N LYS A 409 14.11 -27.67 25.88
CA LYS A 409 13.74 -28.78 26.77
C LYS A 409 12.89 -29.79 26.03
N TYR A 410 12.88 -31.00 26.51
CA TYR A 410 11.91 -32.01 26.10
C TYR A 410 10.47 -31.52 26.37
N ASN A 411 9.56 -31.89 25.51
CA ASN A 411 8.13 -31.57 25.61
C ASN A 411 7.27 -32.78 25.94
N THR A 412 7.90 -33.97 26.09
CA THR A 412 7.28 -35.19 26.65
C THR A 412 8.23 -35.87 27.66
N GLU A 413 7.75 -36.84 28.40
CA GLU A 413 8.56 -37.62 29.34
C GLU A 413 9.59 -38.49 28.60
N GLU A 414 9.30 -38.90 27.38
CA GLU A 414 10.13 -39.80 26.57
C GLU A 414 11.13 -39.06 25.68
N GLY A 415 11.00 -37.74 25.52
CA GLY A 415 11.92 -36.94 24.67
C GLY A 415 11.27 -35.75 24.00
N PHE A 416 11.86 -35.35 22.86
CA PHE A 416 11.40 -34.22 22.07
C PHE A 416 10.59 -34.66 20.86
N LEU A 417 9.34 -34.22 20.79
CA LEU A 417 8.46 -34.42 19.64
C LEU A 417 8.26 -33.08 18.89
N PRO A 418 8.89 -32.90 17.71
CA PRO A 418 8.94 -31.61 17.01
C PRO A 418 7.60 -31.11 16.46
N PHE A 419 6.59 -31.98 16.33
CA PHE A 419 5.24 -31.66 15.90
C PHE A 419 4.17 -31.92 16.98
N PHE A 420 4.57 -32.09 18.24
CA PHE A 420 3.64 -32.09 19.38
C PHE A 420 3.22 -30.64 19.65
N ARG A 421 2.06 -30.29 19.16
CA ARG A 421 1.57 -28.91 19.06
C ARG A 421 0.97 -28.40 20.36
N ASP A 422 1.04 -27.09 20.55
CA ASP A 422 0.29 -26.37 21.57
C ASP A 422 -1.22 -26.44 21.30
N PHE A 423 -2.03 -26.70 22.33
CA PHE A 423 -3.49 -26.91 22.18
C PHE A 423 -4.27 -25.63 21.85
N GLN A 424 -3.74 -24.46 22.16
CA GLN A 424 -4.44 -23.18 21.92
C GLN A 424 -4.12 -22.63 20.54
N THR A 425 -2.87 -22.68 20.16
CA THR A 425 -2.37 -22.06 18.92
C THR A 425 -2.19 -23.06 17.80
N ASN A 426 -2.16 -24.34 18.08
CA ASN A 426 -1.75 -25.40 17.17
C ASN A 426 -0.34 -25.21 16.58
N ALA A 427 0.48 -24.42 17.28
CA ALA A 427 1.87 -24.17 16.90
C ALA A 427 2.78 -25.29 17.40
N ARG A 428 3.76 -25.68 16.60
CA ARG A 428 4.79 -26.62 17.03
C ARG A 428 5.90 -25.92 17.84
N PRO A 429 6.65 -26.64 18.69
CA PRO A 429 7.83 -26.11 19.32
C PRO A 429 8.93 -25.80 18.30
N TRP A 430 9.70 -24.75 18.57
CA TRP A 430 10.79 -24.28 17.72
C TRP A 430 12.14 -24.56 18.34
N ALA A 431 12.73 -25.69 18.00
CA ALA A 431 14.07 -26.04 18.45
C ALA A 431 15.13 -25.59 17.45
N ILE A 432 16.13 -24.86 17.95
CA ILE A 432 17.25 -24.39 17.10
C ILE A 432 18.21 -25.57 16.82
N PRO A 433 18.68 -25.75 15.57
CA PRO A 433 19.66 -26.78 15.24
C PRO A 433 20.90 -26.74 16.14
N GLY A 434 21.32 -27.92 16.63
CA GLY A 434 22.41 -28.03 17.57
C GLY A 434 22.03 -27.92 19.05
N THR A 435 20.77 -27.75 19.39
CA THR A 435 20.30 -27.85 20.77
C THR A 435 20.38 -29.31 21.24
N PRO A 436 21.22 -29.64 22.24
CA PRO A 436 21.43 -31.03 22.67
C PRO A 436 20.14 -31.71 23.13
N GLY A 437 19.86 -32.89 22.61
CA GLY A 437 18.68 -33.71 22.91
C GLY A 437 17.41 -33.30 22.15
N LEU A 438 17.48 -32.24 21.33
CA LEU A 438 16.35 -31.81 20.50
C LEU A 438 16.62 -32.04 19.01
N GLU A 439 17.53 -32.95 18.69
CA GLU A 439 17.86 -33.30 17.32
C GLU A 439 16.64 -33.88 16.62
N HIS A 440 16.26 -33.28 15.48
CA HIS A 440 15.08 -33.70 14.73
C HIS A 440 15.23 -33.36 13.25
N ARG A 441 14.41 -34.01 12.45
CA ARG A 441 14.33 -33.76 11.01
C ARG A 441 13.21 -32.78 10.70
N ILE A 442 13.49 -31.87 9.76
CA ILE A 442 12.51 -31.00 9.12
C ILE A 442 12.68 -31.10 7.60
N GLY A 443 11.57 -31.08 6.87
CA GLY A 443 11.60 -31.13 5.40
C GLY A 443 10.22 -30.96 4.77
N GLY A 444 10.19 -30.94 3.44
CA GLY A 444 8.98 -30.74 2.65
C GLY A 444 8.10 -31.98 2.48
N LEU A 445 8.61 -33.20 2.81
CA LEU A 445 7.77 -34.41 2.78
C LEU A 445 6.74 -34.37 3.90
N GLU A 446 5.60 -35.05 3.71
CA GLU A 446 4.59 -35.17 4.76
C GLU A 446 5.16 -35.84 5.99
N LYS A 447 4.73 -35.37 7.15
CA LYS A 447 5.26 -35.72 8.46
C LYS A 447 4.17 -36.38 9.30
N GLU A 448 4.58 -37.39 10.04
CA GLU A 448 3.77 -37.99 11.07
C GLU A 448 3.52 -36.97 12.21
N ASP A 449 2.28 -36.88 12.66
CA ASP A 449 1.93 -36.03 13.80
C ASP A 449 2.78 -36.38 15.03
N GLY A 450 3.14 -35.37 15.81
CA GLY A 450 4.00 -35.51 16.98
C GLY A 450 5.47 -35.76 16.65
N THR A 451 5.82 -36.86 15.98
CA THR A 451 7.20 -37.29 15.76
C THR A 451 7.92 -36.49 14.68
N GLY A 452 7.22 -36.02 13.66
CA GLY A 452 7.81 -35.37 12.49
C GLY A 452 8.56 -36.31 11.55
N ASN A 453 8.47 -37.62 11.72
CA ASN A 453 9.01 -38.61 10.80
C ASN A 453 8.28 -38.55 9.45
N VAL A 454 8.93 -38.98 8.38
CA VAL A 454 8.26 -39.04 7.08
C VAL A 454 7.13 -40.07 7.15
N SER A 455 5.95 -39.67 6.74
CA SER A 455 4.76 -40.52 6.72
C SER A 455 4.13 -40.55 5.32
N TYR A 456 3.71 -41.75 4.92
CA TYR A 456 2.91 -42.01 3.70
C TYR A 456 1.51 -42.52 4.05
N ASP A 457 1.15 -42.45 5.36
CA ASP A 457 -0.16 -42.82 5.84
C ASP A 457 -1.21 -41.81 5.41
N THR A 458 -2.33 -42.29 4.86
CA THR A 458 -3.38 -41.46 4.28
C THR A 458 -4.19 -40.72 5.33
N ASP A 459 -4.44 -41.36 6.48
CA ASP A 459 -5.22 -40.76 7.58
C ASP A 459 -4.39 -39.68 8.27
N ASN A 460 -3.08 -39.92 8.43
CA ASN A 460 -2.15 -38.90 8.92
C ASN A 460 -2.06 -37.69 7.97
N HIS A 461 -2.07 -37.92 6.65
CA HIS A 461 -2.05 -36.81 5.69
C HIS A 461 -3.32 -35.96 5.80
N GLN A 462 -4.49 -36.56 5.92
CA GLN A 462 -5.75 -35.81 6.18
C GLN A 462 -5.67 -35.03 7.47
N TYR A 463 -5.24 -35.69 8.56
CA TYR A 463 -5.13 -35.06 9.87
C TYR A 463 -4.16 -33.85 9.84
N MET A 464 -2.98 -33.98 9.23
CA MET A 464 -2.02 -32.88 9.14
C MET A 464 -2.53 -31.72 8.29
N THR A 465 -3.32 -32.00 7.28
CA THR A 465 -4.01 -30.99 6.46
C THR A 465 -5.04 -30.23 7.27
N ASP A 466 -5.88 -30.94 8.03
CA ASP A 466 -6.89 -30.34 8.90
C ASP A 466 -6.27 -29.49 10.00
N MET A 467 -5.15 -29.95 10.59
CA MET A 467 -4.43 -29.20 11.61
C MET A 467 -3.83 -27.90 11.08
N ARG A 468 -3.30 -27.92 9.86
CA ARG A 468 -2.82 -26.68 9.19
C ARG A 468 -3.97 -25.71 8.93
N ALA A 469 -5.12 -26.18 8.45
CA ALA A 469 -6.29 -25.36 8.20
C ALA A 469 -6.84 -24.77 9.52
N TRP A 470 -7.05 -25.62 10.53
CA TRP A 470 -7.54 -25.21 11.84
C TRP A 470 -6.64 -24.16 12.50
N LYS A 471 -5.31 -24.32 12.41
CA LYS A 471 -4.36 -23.33 12.92
C LYS A 471 -4.64 -21.94 12.36
N ILE A 472 -4.84 -21.83 11.04
CA ILE A 472 -5.06 -20.54 10.38
C ILE A 472 -6.44 -19.97 10.75
N GLU A 473 -7.49 -20.79 10.74
CA GLU A 473 -8.82 -20.34 11.11
C GLU A 473 -8.89 -19.87 12.58
N ASN A 474 -8.18 -20.55 13.48
CA ASN A 474 -8.15 -20.20 14.91
C ASN A 474 -7.51 -18.83 15.20
N ILE A 475 -6.71 -18.29 14.28
CA ILE A 475 -6.17 -16.92 14.40
C ILE A 475 -7.30 -15.89 14.48
N ALA A 476 -8.48 -16.16 13.91
CA ALA A 476 -9.63 -15.26 13.99
C ALA A 476 -10.03 -14.90 15.45
N ASN A 477 -9.77 -15.80 16.40
CA ASN A 477 -10.02 -15.58 17.84
C ASN A 477 -8.96 -14.68 18.52
N ASP A 478 -7.86 -14.37 17.84
CA ASP A 478 -6.68 -13.68 18.39
C ASP A 478 -6.39 -12.35 17.66
N ILE A 479 -7.29 -11.89 16.84
CA ILE A 479 -7.20 -10.63 16.09
C ILE A 479 -8.37 -9.72 16.44
N ASP A 480 -8.17 -8.42 16.21
CA ASP A 480 -9.18 -7.43 16.49
C ASP A 480 -10.45 -7.63 15.63
N GLN A 481 -11.60 -7.37 16.25
CA GLN A 481 -12.89 -7.40 15.59
C GLN A 481 -13.00 -6.26 14.56
N LEU A 482 -13.83 -6.46 13.53
CA LEU A 482 -14.16 -5.38 12.60
C LEU A 482 -14.93 -4.27 13.30
N GLU A 483 -14.51 -3.04 13.03
CA GLU A 483 -15.18 -1.83 13.50
C GLU A 483 -16.00 -1.21 12.37
N LEU A 484 -17.11 -0.57 12.74
CA LEU A 484 -17.96 0.19 11.84
C LEU A 484 -17.72 1.69 12.03
N ASN A 485 -17.60 2.41 10.93
CA ASN A 485 -17.50 3.85 10.87
C ASN A 485 -18.67 4.45 10.08
N GLY A 486 -18.93 5.77 10.26
CA GLY A 486 -20.02 6.46 9.58
C GLY A 486 -21.39 6.22 10.24
N ASP A 487 -22.49 6.28 9.48
CA ASP A 487 -23.85 6.08 9.99
C ASP A 487 -24.20 4.58 10.02
N ILE A 488 -24.04 3.94 11.17
CA ILE A 488 -24.33 2.52 11.38
C ILE A 488 -25.83 2.17 11.29
N SER A 489 -26.72 3.17 11.22
CA SER A 489 -28.16 2.95 11.00
C SER A 489 -28.52 2.85 9.51
N SER A 490 -27.53 2.98 8.62
CA SER A 490 -27.70 2.87 7.17
C SER A 490 -28.04 1.44 6.74
N ASP A 491 -28.76 1.32 5.62
CA ASP A 491 -28.93 0.04 4.90
C ASP A 491 -27.70 -0.33 4.04
N THR A 492 -26.74 0.59 3.87
CA THR A 492 -25.59 0.42 2.97
C THR A 492 -24.27 0.43 3.73
N LEU A 493 -23.45 -0.58 3.47
CA LEU A 493 -22.09 -0.74 3.99
C LEU A 493 -21.07 -0.65 2.84
N VAL A 494 -20.05 0.18 2.99
CA VAL A 494 -18.88 0.20 2.13
C VAL A 494 -17.75 -0.58 2.80
N VAL A 495 -17.22 -1.58 2.12
CA VAL A 495 -16.19 -2.48 2.65
C VAL A 495 -14.89 -2.28 1.89
N GLY A 496 -13.81 -1.99 2.60
CA GLY A 496 -12.49 -1.79 2.01
C GLY A 496 -11.42 -2.71 2.56
N TRP A 497 -10.26 -2.69 1.91
CA TRP A 497 -9.02 -3.30 2.38
C TRP A 497 -7.81 -2.57 1.77
N GLY A 498 -6.64 -2.69 2.40
CA GLY A 498 -5.42 -2.08 1.86
C GLY A 498 -5.56 -0.57 1.62
N SER A 499 -4.98 -0.08 0.55
CA SER A 499 -4.86 1.36 0.24
C SER A 499 -6.16 2.09 -0.09
N THR A 500 -7.29 1.40 -0.20
CA THR A 500 -8.60 2.06 -0.40
C THR A 500 -9.13 2.74 0.86
N TYR A 501 -8.48 2.57 2.02
CA TYR A 501 -8.92 3.07 3.32
C TYR A 501 -9.21 4.57 3.32
N GLY A 502 -8.24 5.39 2.92
CA GLY A 502 -8.37 6.85 2.97
C GLY A 502 -9.49 7.36 2.08
N GLY A 503 -9.54 6.88 0.84
CA GLY A 503 -10.57 7.27 -0.13
C GLY A 503 -11.98 6.89 0.34
N ILE A 504 -12.17 5.67 0.85
CA ILE A 504 -13.46 5.20 1.37
C ILE A 504 -13.88 6.03 2.58
N THR A 505 -13.00 6.18 3.58
CA THR A 505 -13.33 6.89 4.82
C THR A 505 -13.70 8.33 4.54
N GLN A 506 -12.96 9.02 3.68
CA GLN A 506 -13.25 10.41 3.34
C GLN A 506 -14.54 10.56 2.51
N ALA A 507 -14.79 9.65 1.56
CA ALA A 507 -16.04 9.65 0.79
C ALA A 507 -17.27 9.40 1.68
N VAL A 508 -17.19 8.43 2.59
CA VAL A 508 -18.25 8.13 3.56
C VAL A 508 -18.51 9.32 4.49
N ASN A 509 -17.47 9.98 4.99
CA ASN A 509 -17.63 11.19 5.81
C ASN A 509 -18.32 12.33 5.04
N ARG A 510 -17.95 12.54 3.77
CA ARG A 510 -18.59 13.57 2.90
C ARG A 510 -20.06 13.25 2.64
N LEU A 511 -20.40 12.00 2.33
CA LEU A 511 -21.78 11.57 2.11
C LEU A 511 -22.64 11.78 3.36
N ASN A 512 -22.14 11.34 4.52
CA ASN A 512 -22.87 11.52 5.79
C ASN A 512 -23.05 13.01 6.13
N SER A 513 -22.08 13.87 5.84
CA SER A 513 -22.19 15.33 6.02
C SER A 513 -23.25 15.96 5.11
N LYS A 514 -23.53 15.34 3.95
CA LYS A 514 -24.63 15.71 3.04
C LYS A 514 -25.99 15.10 3.43
N GLY A 515 -26.04 14.33 4.54
CA GLY A 515 -27.26 13.64 4.99
C GLY A 515 -27.55 12.33 4.27
N ILE A 516 -26.61 11.81 3.47
CA ILE A 516 -26.71 10.50 2.81
C ILE A 516 -26.08 9.47 3.75
N LYS A 517 -26.95 8.67 4.41
CA LYS A 517 -26.53 7.68 5.39
C LYS A 517 -25.77 6.53 4.75
N VAL A 518 -24.55 6.30 5.21
CA VAL A 518 -23.68 5.18 4.77
C VAL A 518 -22.70 4.80 5.87
N ALA A 519 -22.53 3.51 6.09
CA ALA A 519 -21.50 2.95 6.99
C ALA A 519 -20.30 2.47 6.19
N SER A 520 -19.16 2.33 6.84
CA SER A 520 -17.99 1.66 6.27
C SER A 520 -17.29 0.77 7.28
N THR A 521 -16.55 -0.22 6.76
CA THR A 521 -15.61 -1.03 7.51
C THR A 521 -14.38 -1.33 6.65
N HIS A 522 -13.25 -1.71 7.28
CA HIS A 522 -12.01 -1.93 6.57
C HIS A 522 -11.24 -3.14 7.11
N PHE A 523 -10.90 -4.08 6.23
CA PHE A 523 -10.12 -5.26 6.58
C PHE A 523 -8.62 -4.95 6.64
N THR A 524 -8.02 -5.22 7.79
CA THR A 524 -6.58 -5.39 7.96
C THR A 524 -6.19 -6.87 7.82
N HIS A 525 -6.96 -7.76 8.44
CA HIS A 525 -6.83 -9.20 8.27
C HIS A 525 -7.81 -9.68 7.21
N VAL A 526 -7.28 -10.26 6.13
CA VAL A 526 -8.08 -10.77 5.00
C VAL A 526 -8.15 -12.29 5.03
N ASN A 527 -7.19 -12.94 5.67
CA ASN A 527 -7.25 -14.36 6.01
C ASN A 527 -6.51 -14.64 7.34
N PRO A 528 -7.17 -15.24 8.35
CA PRO A 528 -8.62 -15.36 8.41
C PRO A 528 -9.31 -14.00 8.50
N PHE A 529 -10.57 -13.95 8.17
CA PHE A 529 -11.39 -12.79 8.47
C PHE A 529 -11.67 -12.72 9.98
N PRO A 530 -11.83 -11.51 10.57
CA PRO A 530 -12.30 -11.35 11.94
C PRO A 530 -13.63 -12.08 12.19
N ASP A 531 -13.80 -12.62 13.38
CA ASP A 531 -14.95 -13.48 13.75
C ASP A 531 -16.31 -12.82 13.52
N ASN A 532 -16.41 -11.51 13.78
CA ASN A 532 -17.67 -10.76 13.64
C ASN A 532 -17.99 -10.38 12.19
N THR A 533 -17.18 -10.80 11.20
CA THR A 533 -17.37 -10.41 9.79
C THR A 533 -18.74 -10.79 9.27
N GLY A 534 -19.16 -12.04 9.48
CA GLY A 534 -20.47 -12.52 9.02
C GLY A 534 -21.64 -11.77 9.67
N GLU A 535 -21.55 -11.48 10.96
CA GLU A 535 -22.54 -10.68 11.68
C GLU A 535 -22.65 -9.28 11.09
N ILE A 536 -21.51 -8.58 10.92
CA ILE A 536 -21.50 -7.22 10.35
C ILE A 536 -22.11 -7.21 8.96
N LEU A 537 -21.65 -8.10 8.06
CA LEU A 537 -22.16 -8.13 6.68
C LEU A 537 -23.66 -8.39 6.62
N SER A 538 -24.20 -9.26 7.48
CA SER A 538 -25.64 -9.60 7.52
C SER A 538 -26.54 -8.47 7.99
N ARG A 539 -26.02 -7.43 8.64
CA ARG A 539 -26.77 -6.27 9.14
C ARG A 539 -27.18 -5.29 8.05
N PHE A 540 -26.51 -5.34 6.89
CA PHE A 540 -26.70 -4.37 5.82
C PHE A 540 -27.33 -5.03 4.58
N LYS A 541 -28.25 -4.31 3.94
CA LYS A 541 -28.93 -4.77 2.72
C LYS A 541 -28.04 -4.65 1.48
N ASN A 542 -27.22 -3.58 1.47
CA ASN A 542 -26.38 -3.26 0.32
C ASN A 542 -24.93 -3.24 0.76
N ILE A 543 -24.08 -4.00 0.09
CA ILE A 543 -22.65 -4.08 0.35
C ILE A 543 -21.91 -3.61 -0.89
N ILE A 544 -21.12 -2.55 -0.75
CA ILE A 544 -20.33 -1.96 -1.84
C ILE A 544 -18.85 -2.17 -1.52
N ILE A 545 -18.08 -2.65 -2.51
CA ILE A 545 -16.65 -2.97 -2.31
C ILE A 545 -15.79 -2.25 -3.36
N PRO A 546 -15.19 -1.11 -3.00
CA PRO A 546 -14.18 -0.45 -3.85
C PRO A 546 -12.85 -1.21 -3.82
N GLU A 547 -12.32 -1.59 -5.00
CA GLU A 547 -11.06 -2.31 -5.13
C GLU A 547 -10.22 -1.82 -6.31
N LEU A 548 -8.92 -1.76 -6.15
CA LEU A 548 -7.96 -1.49 -7.24
C LEU A 548 -7.61 -2.79 -8.00
N ASN A 549 -8.66 -3.57 -8.33
CA ASN A 549 -8.63 -4.81 -9.09
C ASN A 549 -10.03 -5.11 -9.67
N THR A 550 -10.24 -6.30 -10.23
CA THR A 550 -11.50 -6.73 -10.84
C THR A 550 -12.45 -7.45 -9.86
N GLY A 551 -12.48 -7.05 -8.58
CA GLY A 551 -13.40 -7.57 -7.56
C GLY A 551 -12.88 -8.87 -6.90
N GLN A 552 -11.64 -8.86 -6.38
CA GLN A 552 -11.06 -10.04 -5.73
C GLN A 552 -11.62 -10.25 -4.33
N LEU A 553 -11.66 -9.21 -3.47
CA LEU A 553 -12.31 -9.32 -2.15
C LEU A 553 -13.81 -9.56 -2.28
N SER A 554 -14.47 -8.90 -3.24
CA SER A 554 -15.89 -9.12 -3.52
C SER A 554 -16.20 -10.60 -3.75
N LYS A 555 -15.38 -11.30 -4.57
CA LYS A 555 -15.53 -12.75 -4.82
C LYS A 555 -15.32 -13.57 -3.55
N LEU A 556 -14.34 -13.22 -2.72
CA LEU A 556 -14.07 -13.91 -1.46
C LEU A 556 -15.23 -13.79 -0.47
N LEU A 557 -15.75 -12.58 -0.28
CA LEU A 557 -16.87 -12.34 0.64
C LEU A 557 -18.17 -13.00 0.14
N ARG A 558 -18.45 -12.94 -1.18
CA ARG A 558 -19.58 -13.63 -1.78
C ARG A 558 -19.49 -15.15 -1.57
N ALA A 559 -18.32 -15.75 -1.77
CA ALA A 559 -18.13 -17.19 -1.62
C ALA A 559 -18.21 -17.65 -0.14
N ARG A 560 -17.63 -16.89 0.79
CA ARG A 560 -17.56 -17.30 2.20
C ARG A 560 -18.83 -16.98 3.00
N PHE A 561 -19.46 -15.82 2.73
CA PHE A 561 -20.58 -15.32 3.53
C PHE A 561 -21.91 -15.28 2.77
N LEU A 562 -21.93 -15.66 1.50
CA LEU A 562 -23.11 -15.70 0.63
C LEU A 562 -23.83 -14.33 0.54
N VAL A 563 -23.06 -13.25 0.57
CA VAL A 563 -23.59 -11.89 0.48
C VAL A 563 -23.61 -11.40 -0.97
N ASP A 564 -24.61 -10.58 -1.33
CA ASP A 564 -24.65 -9.94 -2.65
C ASP A 564 -23.89 -8.62 -2.63
N ALA A 565 -22.58 -8.71 -2.81
CA ALA A 565 -21.68 -7.55 -2.80
C ALA A 565 -21.49 -6.99 -4.21
N ILE A 566 -21.53 -5.65 -4.31
CA ILE A 566 -21.36 -4.90 -5.56
C ILE A 566 -19.97 -4.26 -5.57
N GLY A 567 -19.18 -4.52 -6.61
CA GLY A 567 -17.84 -3.97 -6.77
C GLY A 567 -17.83 -2.58 -7.40
N ILE A 568 -16.99 -1.68 -6.88
CA ILE A 568 -16.50 -0.49 -7.59
C ILE A 568 -15.04 -0.77 -7.97
N ASN A 569 -14.81 -1.21 -9.20
CA ASN A 569 -13.52 -1.72 -9.62
C ASN A 569 -12.75 -0.69 -10.45
N LYS A 570 -11.44 -0.54 -10.18
CA LYS A 570 -10.53 0.36 -10.91
C LYS A 570 -9.20 -0.34 -11.16
N VAL A 571 -8.76 -0.40 -12.42
CA VAL A 571 -7.46 -0.98 -12.83
C VAL A 571 -6.75 0.01 -13.75
N GLU A 572 -6.32 1.13 -13.17
CA GLU A 572 -5.71 2.25 -13.92
C GLU A 572 -4.30 2.60 -13.42
N GLY A 573 -3.82 1.86 -12.41
CA GLY A 573 -2.54 2.17 -11.78
C GLY A 573 -2.55 3.49 -10.99
N LEU A 574 -3.72 3.91 -10.51
CA LEU A 574 -3.95 5.09 -9.69
C LEU A 574 -4.88 4.73 -8.51
N PRO A 575 -4.69 5.33 -7.32
CA PRO A 575 -5.62 5.17 -6.23
C PRO A 575 -6.98 5.79 -6.57
N PHE A 576 -8.02 5.41 -5.84
CA PHE A 576 -9.28 6.15 -5.86
C PHE A 576 -9.10 7.52 -5.23
N THR A 577 -9.69 8.56 -5.82
CA THR A 577 -9.93 9.82 -5.13
C THR A 577 -11.18 9.72 -4.25
N ALA A 578 -11.28 10.59 -3.24
CA ALA A 578 -12.46 10.62 -2.38
C ALA A 578 -13.70 11.06 -3.15
N GLN A 579 -13.55 12.02 -4.08
CA GLN A 579 -14.63 12.49 -4.94
C GLN A 579 -15.14 11.38 -5.87
N GLU A 580 -14.24 10.63 -6.51
CA GLU A 580 -14.62 9.52 -7.39
C GLU A 580 -15.46 8.47 -6.64
N LEU A 581 -15.06 8.12 -5.41
CA LEU A 581 -15.81 7.17 -4.59
C LEU A 581 -17.13 7.75 -4.11
N GLU A 582 -17.15 9.00 -3.68
CA GLU A 582 -18.35 9.71 -3.26
C GLU A 582 -19.42 9.68 -4.36
N GLU A 583 -19.07 10.07 -5.59
CA GLU A 583 -19.99 10.09 -6.74
C GLU A 583 -20.52 8.69 -7.10
N LYS A 584 -19.63 7.68 -7.12
CA LYS A 584 -20.00 6.29 -7.45
C LYS A 584 -20.88 5.65 -6.36
N ILE A 585 -20.56 5.85 -5.08
CA ILE A 585 -21.33 5.33 -3.95
C ILE A 585 -22.71 6.00 -3.90
N GLU A 586 -22.77 7.32 -4.06
CA GLU A 586 -24.03 8.06 -4.11
C GLU A 586 -24.93 7.58 -5.24
N GLY A 587 -24.36 7.36 -6.43
CA GLY A 587 -25.08 6.81 -7.59
C GLY A 587 -25.70 5.44 -7.32
N LEU A 588 -24.94 4.53 -6.66
CA LEU A 588 -25.45 3.21 -6.27
C LEU A 588 -26.56 3.31 -5.22
N ILE A 589 -26.41 4.14 -4.18
CA ILE A 589 -27.44 4.33 -3.15
C ILE A 589 -28.76 4.84 -3.76
N LYS A 590 -28.70 5.77 -4.72
CA LYS A 590 -29.87 6.25 -5.45
C LYS A 590 -30.53 5.13 -6.27
N SER A 591 -29.74 4.25 -6.90
CA SER A 591 -30.28 3.13 -7.67
C SER A 591 -30.99 2.10 -6.80
N PHE A 592 -30.46 1.79 -5.61
CA PHE A 592 -31.14 0.90 -4.66
C PHE A 592 -32.50 1.44 -4.20
N SER A 593 -32.60 2.74 -4.01
CA SER A 593 -33.86 3.39 -3.62
C SER A 593 -34.91 3.35 -4.74
N SER A 594 -34.51 3.43 -6.01
CA SER A 594 -35.41 3.40 -7.16
C SER A 594 -35.97 2.01 -7.45
N VAL A 595 -35.20 0.95 -7.23
CA VAL A 595 -35.65 -0.45 -7.41
C VAL A 595 -36.67 -0.85 -6.35
N SER A 596 -36.56 -0.32 -5.13
CA SER A 596 -37.52 -0.59 -4.03
C SER A 596 -38.93 -0.05 -4.28
N THR A 597 -39.11 0.90 -5.22
CA THR A 597 -40.42 1.49 -5.56
C THR A 597 -41.15 0.83 -6.71
N SER A 598 -40.49 -0.13 -7.40
CA SER A 598 -41.08 -0.90 -8.52
C SER A 598 -41.20 -2.38 -8.15
N VAL A 599 -42.04 -2.70 -7.18
CA VAL A 599 -42.57 -4.08 -7.06
C VAL A 599 -43.62 -4.23 -8.15
N PRO A 600 -43.43 -5.09 -9.18
CA PRO A 600 -44.52 -5.42 -10.06
C PRO A 600 -45.56 -6.15 -9.22
N THR A 601 -46.77 -5.61 -9.14
CA THR A 601 -47.93 -6.37 -8.67
C THR A 601 -48.06 -7.59 -9.61
N MET A 602 -47.65 -8.76 -9.13
CA MET A 602 -47.94 -9.99 -9.87
C MET A 602 -49.46 -10.10 -9.91
N GLU A 603 -50.02 -9.95 -11.09
CA GLU A 603 -51.40 -10.40 -11.34
C GLU A 603 -51.46 -11.92 -11.05
N PRO A 604 -52.53 -12.39 -10.39
CA PRO A 604 -52.64 -13.81 -10.12
C PRO A 604 -52.66 -14.58 -11.45
N VAL A 605 -51.73 -15.51 -11.60
CA VAL A 605 -51.73 -16.47 -12.72
C VAL A 605 -53.02 -17.27 -12.62
N VAL A 606 -53.93 -17.05 -13.57
CA VAL A 606 -55.10 -17.90 -13.75
C VAL A 606 -54.57 -19.23 -14.33
N GLU A 607 -54.62 -20.29 -13.53
CA GLU A 607 -54.31 -21.63 -14.01
C GLU A 607 -55.29 -22.03 -15.09
N GLU A 608 -54.85 -22.18 -16.34
CA GLU A 608 -55.62 -22.85 -17.38
C GLU A 608 -55.64 -24.37 -17.07
N PRO A 609 -56.78 -25.04 -17.28
CA PRO A 609 -56.89 -26.48 -16.98
C PRO A 609 -55.99 -27.31 -17.89
N VAL A 610 -55.21 -28.19 -17.29
CA VAL A 610 -54.38 -29.18 -17.98
C VAL A 610 -55.27 -30.13 -18.76
N VAL A 611 -55.16 -30.13 -20.09
CA VAL A 611 -55.75 -31.13 -20.96
C VAL A 611 -54.81 -32.36 -20.93
N GLU A 612 -55.27 -33.48 -20.36
CA GLU A 612 -54.57 -34.75 -20.43
C GLU A 612 -54.56 -35.25 -21.91
N GLU A 613 -53.40 -35.21 -22.55
CA GLU A 613 -53.21 -35.99 -23.81
C GLU A 613 -52.94 -37.45 -23.46
N VAL A 614 -53.84 -38.28 -23.95
CA VAL A 614 -53.71 -39.73 -23.90
C VAL A 614 -52.62 -40.15 -24.89
N VAL A 615 -51.53 -40.69 -24.42
CA VAL A 615 -50.47 -41.26 -25.22
C VAL A 615 -50.86 -42.73 -25.51
N GLU A 616 -51.20 -43.05 -26.76
CA GLU A 616 -51.32 -44.44 -27.24
C GLU A 616 -49.93 -45.09 -27.31
N GLU A 617 -49.79 -46.22 -26.60
CA GLU A 617 -48.64 -47.12 -26.65
C GLU A 617 -48.58 -47.82 -27.99
N VAL A 618 -47.58 -47.56 -28.82
CA VAL A 618 -47.26 -48.37 -30.00
C VAL A 618 -46.25 -49.44 -29.56
N VAL A 619 -46.80 -50.69 -29.51
CA VAL A 619 -45.99 -51.88 -29.33
C VAL A 619 -45.31 -52.21 -30.68
N ALA A 620 -43.96 -52.17 -30.67
CA ALA A 620 -43.17 -52.70 -31.79
C ALA A 620 -42.79 -54.14 -31.50
N GLU A 621 -43.31 -55.07 -32.38
CA GLU A 621 -42.89 -56.45 -32.39
C GLU A 621 -41.46 -56.63 -32.88
N GLU A 622 -40.69 -57.40 -32.14
CA GLU A 622 -39.43 -58.01 -32.59
C GLU A 622 -39.76 -59.33 -33.35
N GLU A 623 -39.18 -59.50 -34.52
CA GLU A 623 -38.95 -60.84 -35.11
C GLU A 623 -37.65 -60.79 -35.97
N PRO A 624 -37.06 -62.00 -36.25
CA PRO A 624 -36.13 -62.77 -35.42
C PRO A 624 -34.68 -62.70 -35.92
#